data_5c26290479f942c56636dfdd764d877a
#
_entry.id   5c26290479f942c56636dfdd764d877a
#
_cell.length_a   1.000
_cell.length_b   1.000
_cell.length_c   1.000
_cell.angle_alpha   90.00
_cell.angle_beta   90.00
_cell.angle_gamma   90.00
#
_symmetry.space_group_name_H-M   'P 1'
#
loop_
_entity.id
_entity.type
_entity.pdbx_description
1 polymer ?
#
loop_
_entity_poly.entity_id
_entity_poly.type
_entity_poly.pdbx_seq_one_letter_code
_entity_poly.pdbx_strand_id
1 'polypeptide(L)'
;MDEITIKALQKFVTKFRDDRDWRRFHHPKDLSMSIAIEAAELMELFQWHKQSMGDRKEMEKEFKKYIQDQQLIQRIQEELADVLIYCLFLTDVLNIDLNEAIKMKIKMNEKKYPIQEVKKRDKKRE
;
A
#
# COMPACT_ATOMS: atom_id res chain seq x y z
N MET A 1 -6.20 -9.71 -20.92
CA MET A 1 -4.89 -9.75 -20.26
C MET A 1 -5.03 -10.56 -18.99
N ASP A 2 -4.22 -11.59 -18.84
CA ASP A 2 -4.28 -12.44 -17.67
C ASP A 2 -3.88 -11.65 -16.41
N GLU A 3 -4.55 -11.97 -15.30
CA GLU A 3 -4.20 -11.33 -14.03
C GLU A 3 -2.78 -11.71 -13.63
N ILE A 4 -2.00 -10.70 -13.26
CA ILE A 4 -0.63 -10.90 -12.78
C ILE A 4 -0.70 -11.20 -11.28
N THR A 5 -0.13 -12.34 -10.87
CA THR A 5 -0.04 -12.70 -9.46
C THR A 5 1.00 -11.82 -8.76
N ILE A 6 0.93 -11.74 -7.43
CA ILE A 6 1.95 -11.05 -6.62
C ILE A 6 3.33 -11.64 -6.90
N LYS A 7 3.42 -12.97 -7.01
CA LYS A 7 4.68 -13.64 -7.29
C LYS A 7 5.25 -13.29 -8.67
N ALA A 8 4.40 -13.21 -9.68
CA ALA A 8 4.81 -12.79 -11.01
C ALA A 8 5.27 -11.34 -11.03
N LEU A 9 4.58 -10.47 -10.30
CA LEU A 9 4.94 -9.07 -10.16
C LEU A 9 6.28 -8.93 -9.41
N GLN A 10 6.50 -9.73 -8.36
CA GLN A 10 7.78 -9.79 -7.65
C GLN A 10 8.92 -10.15 -8.62
N LYS A 11 8.72 -11.16 -9.46
CA LYS A 11 9.71 -11.56 -10.46
C LYS A 11 10.00 -10.44 -11.46
N PHE A 12 8.96 -9.73 -11.87
CA PHE A 12 9.08 -8.61 -12.80
C PHE A 12 9.95 -7.49 -12.21
N VAL A 13 9.69 -7.07 -10.97
CA VAL A 13 10.46 -5.98 -10.34
C VAL A 13 11.87 -6.44 -9.95
N THR A 14 12.05 -7.70 -9.54
CA THR A 14 13.38 -8.20 -9.20
C THR A 14 14.27 -8.38 -10.42
N LYS A 15 13.69 -8.69 -11.58
CA LYS A 15 14.44 -8.69 -12.84
C LYS A 15 15.00 -7.30 -13.17
N PHE A 16 14.17 -6.26 -13.01
CA PHE A 16 14.62 -4.87 -13.18
C PHE A 16 15.81 -4.55 -12.27
N ARG A 17 15.75 -4.96 -11.02
CA ARG A 17 16.82 -4.80 -10.03
C ARG A 17 18.09 -5.57 -10.45
N ASP A 18 17.92 -6.84 -10.81
CA ASP A 18 19.03 -7.75 -11.09
C ASP A 18 19.76 -7.38 -12.39
N ASP A 19 19.03 -6.90 -13.40
CA ASP A 19 19.62 -6.37 -14.64
C ASP A 19 20.59 -5.21 -14.35
N ARG A 20 20.45 -4.52 -13.21
CA ARG A 20 21.25 -3.37 -12.79
C ARG A 20 22.24 -3.69 -11.67
N ASP A 21 22.27 -4.95 -11.24
CA ASP A 21 23.13 -5.41 -10.13
C ASP A 21 22.88 -4.59 -8.84
N TRP A 22 21.62 -4.26 -8.57
CA TRP A 22 21.23 -3.45 -7.41
C TRP A 22 20.94 -4.27 -6.17
N ARG A 23 20.76 -5.60 -6.27
CA ARG A 23 20.43 -6.46 -5.13
C ARG A 23 21.46 -6.34 -4.01
N ARG A 24 22.73 -6.13 -4.34
CA ARG A 24 23.81 -5.96 -3.36
C ARG A 24 23.64 -4.75 -2.44
N PHE A 25 22.77 -3.80 -2.83
CA PHE A 25 22.45 -2.63 -2.02
C PHE A 25 21.14 -2.81 -1.23
N HIS A 26 20.45 -3.94 -1.37
CA HIS A 26 19.12 -4.19 -0.81
C HIS A 26 19.19 -4.86 0.56
N HIS A 27 19.91 -4.24 1.50
CA HIS A 27 19.87 -4.68 2.89
C HIS A 27 18.45 -4.42 3.44
N PRO A 28 17.85 -5.36 4.22
CA PRO A 28 16.49 -5.19 4.76
C PRO A 28 16.30 -3.89 5.55
N LYS A 29 17.29 -3.45 6.29
CA LYS A 29 17.24 -2.17 6.99
C LYS A 29 17.05 -1.01 6.02
N ASP A 30 17.85 -0.96 4.95
CA ASP A 30 17.76 0.08 3.94
C ASP A 30 16.45 0.02 3.17
N LEU A 31 15.98 -1.17 2.83
CA LEU A 31 14.70 -1.35 2.17
C LEU A 31 13.55 -0.87 3.04
N SER A 32 13.57 -1.18 4.34
CA SER A 32 12.54 -0.72 5.27
C SER A 32 12.52 0.81 5.38
N MET A 33 13.68 1.44 5.36
CA MET A 33 13.80 2.90 5.35
C MET A 33 13.27 3.49 4.03
N SER A 34 13.58 2.86 2.90
CA SER A 34 13.08 3.28 1.60
C SER A 34 11.55 3.21 1.53
N ILE A 35 10.96 2.15 2.09
CA ILE A 35 9.50 2.01 2.19
C ILE A 35 8.92 3.20 2.97
N ALA A 36 9.50 3.56 4.10
CA ALA A 36 9.04 4.68 4.92
C ALA A 36 9.16 6.01 4.18
N ILE A 37 10.26 6.24 3.47
CA ILE A 37 10.49 7.46 2.69
C ILE A 37 9.46 7.58 1.57
N GLU A 38 9.25 6.51 0.80
CA GLU A 38 8.27 6.52 -0.30
C GLU A 38 6.84 6.67 0.24
N ALA A 39 6.52 6.06 1.38
CA ALA A 39 5.23 6.25 2.03
C ALA A 39 5.03 7.71 2.47
N ALA A 40 6.09 8.37 2.94
CA ALA A 40 6.04 9.79 3.28
C ALA A 40 5.81 10.66 2.04
N GLU A 41 6.42 10.34 0.90
CA GLU A 41 6.20 11.05 -0.37
C GLU A 41 4.75 10.89 -0.84
N LEU A 42 4.16 9.71 -0.68
CA LEU A 42 2.75 9.48 -0.94
C LEU A 42 1.87 10.36 -0.03
N MET A 43 2.19 10.41 1.25
CA MET A 43 1.47 11.24 2.24
C MET A 43 1.53 12.73 1.89
N GLU A 44 2.67 13.23 1.40
CA GLU A 44 2.85 14.63 1.01
C GLU A 44 1.82 15.09 -0.02
N LEU A 45 1.35 14.20 -0.90
CA LEU A 45 0.37 14.55 -1.92
C LEU A 45 -0.98 14.96 -1.33
N PHE A 46 -1.26 14.56 -0.10
CA PHE A 46 -2.53 14.80 0.58
C PHE A 46 -2.46 15.79 1.74
N GLN A 47 -1.26 16.15 2.20
CA GLN A 47 -1.08 16.85 3.48
C GLN A 47 -1.83 18.19 3.58
N TRP A 48 -2.02 18.87 2.45
CA TRP A 48 -2.69 20.16 2.41
C TRP A 48 -4.13 20.10 1.90
N HIS A 49 -4.65 18.90 1.65
CA HIS A 49 -6.02 18.72 1.20
C HIS A 49 -6.98 18.73 2.39
N LYS A 50 -8.13 19.35 2.18
CA LYS A 50 -9.20 19.36 3.18
C LYS A 50 -9.75 17.94 3.32
N GLN A 51 -9.97 17.52 4.56
CA GLN A 51 -10.49 16.21 4.89
C GLN A 51 -11.78 16.33 5.70
N SER A 52 -12.88 15.78 5.18
CA SER A 52 -14.13 15.64 5.92
C SER A 52 -14.08 14.41 6.81
N MET A 53 -14.58 14.53 8.03
CA MET A 53 -14.60 13.44 8.99
C MET A 53 -16.03 12.94 9.20
N GLY A 54 -16.27 11.66 8.85
CA GLY A 54 -17.50 10.97 9.19
C GLY A 54 -18.74 11.26 8.33
N ASP A 55 -18.68 12.22 7.43
CA ASP A 55 -19.78 12.50 6.51
C ASP A 55 -19.50 11.81 5.17
N ARG A 56 -20.25 10.72 4.89
CA ARG A 56 -20.06 9.92 3.67
C ARG A 56 -20.26 10.73 2.39
N LYS A 57 -21.25 11.62 2.36
CA LYS A 57 -21.54 12.43 1.17
C LYS A 57 -20.42 13.39 0.85
N GLU A 58 -19.88 14.05 1.86
CA GLU A 58 -18.75 14.96 1.69
C GLU A 58 -17.48 14.21 1.30
N MET A 59 -17.23 13.06 1.91
CA MET A 59 -16.10 12.20 1.58
C MET A 59 -16.16 11.73 0.12
N GLU A 60 -17.33 11.30 -0.34
CA GLU A 60 -17.52 10.87 -1.74
C GLU A 60 -17.25 12.00 -2.74
N LYS A 61 -17.64 13.23 -2.40
CA LYS A 61 -17.31 14.41 -3.21
C LYS A 61 -15.81 14.64 -3.28
N GLU A 62 -15.12 14.49 -2.14
CA GLU A 62 -13.65 14.61 -2.08
C GLU A 62 -12.96 13.55 -2.93
N PHE A 63 -13.40 12.28 -2.85
CA PHE A 63 -12.86 11.19 -3.64
C PHE A 63 -13.03 11.44 -5.14
N LYS A 64 -14.19 11.95 -5.56
CA LYS A 64 -14.43 12.32 -6.96
C LYS A 64 -13.49 13.40 -7.45
N LYS A 65 -13.18 14.40 -6.62
CA LYS A 65 -12.22 15.45 -6.96
C LYS A 65 -10.83 14.88 -7.19
N TYR A 66 -10.38 13.95 -6.33
CA TYR A 66 -9.10 13.26 -6.52
C TYR A 66 -9.08 12.48 -7.82
N ILE A 67 -10.13 11.69 -8.08
CA ILE A 67 -10.23 10.83 -9.27
C ILE A 67 -10.23 11.66 -10.56
N GLN A 68 -10.86 12.83 -10.55
CA GLN A 68 -10.95 13.72 -11.71
C GLN A 68 -9.66 14.52 -11.96
N ASP A 69 -8.83 14.67 -10.95
CA ASP A 69 -7.55 15.36 -11.09
C ASP A 69 -6.50 14.40 -11.65
N GLN A 70 -6.36 14.40 -12.97
CA GLN A 70 -5.48 13.44 -13.66
C GLN A 70 -4.02 13.57 -13.27
N GLN A 71 -3.53 14.78 -13.04
CA GLN A 71 -2.14 15.00 -12.61
C GLN A 71 -1.90 14.46 -11.21
N LEU A 72 -2.83 14.69 -10.30
CA LEU A 72 -2.74 14.17 -8.93
C LEU A 72 -2.81 12.65 -8.92
N ILE A 73 -3.74 12.06 -9.65
CA ILE A 73 -3.88 10.60 -9.76
C ILE A 73 -2.59 9.97 -10.32
N GLN A 74 -2.00 10.59 -11.33
CA GLN A 74 -0.74 10.10 -11.90
C GLN A 74 0.37 10.07 -10.84
N ARG A 75 0.50 11.15 -10.06
CA ARG A 75 1.50 11.21 -8.99
C ARG A 75 1.22 10.22 -7.87
N ILE A 76 -0.06 10.05 -7.49
CA ILE A 76 -0.45 9.05 -6.50
C ILE A 76 -0.07 7.64 -6.96
N GLN A 77 -0.35 7.30 -8.22
CA GLN A 77 0.00 6.01 -8.80
C GLN A 77 1.51 5.77 -8.76
N GLU A 78 2.30 6.77 -9.11
CA GLU A 78 3.77 6.67 -9.11
C GLU A 78 4.31 6.41 -7.71
N GLU A 79 3.88 7.20 -6.72
CA GLU A 79 4.35 7.06 -5.34
C GLU A 79 3.85 5.77 -4.70
N LEU A 80 2.61 5.38 -4.97
CA LEU A 80 2.07 4.11 -4.49
C LEU A 80 2.84 2.93 -5.09
N ALA A 81 3.18 3.00 -6.38
CA ALA A 81 3.98 1.99 -7.05
C ALA A 81 5.38 1.87 -6.41
N ASP A 82 6.01 2.99 -6.09
CA ASP A 82 7.33 2.98 -5.44
C ASP A 82 7.30 2.29 -4.08
N VAL A 83 6.27 2.54 -3.27
CA VAL A 83 6.09 1.86 -1.98
C VAL A 83 6.01 0.34 -2.19
N LEU A 84 5.19 -0.10 -3.12
CA LEU A 84 5.00 -1.54 -3.38
C LEU A 84 6.22 -2.20 -4.00
N ILE A 85 6.94 -1.50 -4.86
CA ILE A 85 8.19 -2.02 -5.45
C ILE A 85 9.21 -2.33 -4.34
N TYR A 86 9.42 -1.41 -3.40
CA TYR A 86 10.34 -1.66 -2.27
C TYR A 86 9.84 -2.77 -1.36
N CYS A 87 8.53 -2.86 -1.14
CA CYS A 87 7.94 -3.99 -0.40
C CYS A 87 8.24 -5.33 -1.07
N LEU A 88 8.12 -5.40 -2.41
CA LEU A 88 8.40 -6.62 -3.17
C LEU A 88 9.89 -6.98 -3.14
N PHE A 89 10.77 -5.99 -3.19
CA PHE A 89 12.21 -6.24 -3.01
C PHE A 89 12.50 -6.83 -1.62
N LEU A 90 11.86 -6.30 -0.58
CA LEU A 90 12.05 -6.79 0.78
C LEU A 90 11.56 -8.24 0.93
N THR A 91 10.39 -8.56 0.37
CA THR A 91 9.89 -9.94 0.40
C THR A 91 10.81 -10.90 -0.33
N ASP A 92 11.42 -10.46 -1.43
CA ASP A 92 12.36 -11.30 -2.18
C ASP A 92 13.64 -11.60 -1.40
N VAL A 93 14.28 -10.59 -0.82
CA VAL A 93 15.55 -10.82 -0.09
C VAL A 93 15.35 -11.63 1.20
N LEU A 94 14.16 -11.63 1.77
CA LEU A 94 13.83 -12.38 2.99
C LEU A 94 13.04 -13.67 2.74
N ASN A 95 12.82 -14.03 1.48
CA ASN A 95 12.05 -15.21 1.08
C ASN A 95 10.66 -15.27 1.71
N ILE A 96 9.97 -14.13 1.75
CA ILE A 96 8.61 -14.03 2.29
C ILE A 96 7.60 -14.26 1.17
N ASP A 97 6.65 -15.18 1.39
CA ASP A 97 5.48 -15.33 0.53
C ASP A 97 4.42 -14.31 0.97
N LEU A 98 4.32 -13.21 0.22
CA LEU A 98 3.44 -12.10 0.58
C LEU A 98 1.96 -12.48 0.52
N ASN A 99 1.56 -13.37 -0.41
CA ASN A 99 0.20 -13.90 -0.46
C ASN A 99 -0.18 -14.56 0.86
N GLU A 100 0.65 -15.47 1.34
CA GLU A 100 0.40 -16.19 2.59
C GLU A 100 0.49 -15.25 3.79
N ALA A 101 1.42 -14.31 3.79
CA ALA A 101 1.57 -13.32 4.87
C ALA A 101 0.30 -12.47 5.01
N ILE A 102 -0.26 -12.01 3.89
CA ILE A 102 -1.49 -11.19 3.90
C ILE A 102 -2.68 -12.04 4.38
N LYS A 103 -2.83 -13.26 3.85
CA LYS A 103 -3.91 -14.17 4.28
C LYS A 103 -3.87 -14.45 5.78
N MET A 104 -2.69 -14.76 6.30
CA MET A 104 -2.50 -14.98 7.73
C MET A 104 -2.85 -13.75 8.56
N LYS A 105 -2.39 -12.59 8.11
CA LYS A 105 -2.64 -11.34 8.84
C LYS A 105 -4.13 -10.99 8.86
N ILE A 106 -4.85 -11.22 7.77
CA ILE A 106 -6.30 -11.00 7.72
C ILE A 106 -7.00 -11.93 8.73
N LYS A 107 -6.62 -13.20 8.80
CA LYS A 107 -7.18 -14.13 9.80
C LYS A 107 -6.93 -13.67 11.24
N MET A 108 -5.75 -13.15 11.52
CA MET A 108 -5.42 -12.58 12.83
C MET A 108 -6.30 -11.37 13.12
N ASN A 109 -6.49 -10.50 12.14
CA ASN A 109 -7.30 -9.29 12.27
C ASN A 109 -8.80 -9.63 12.45
N GLU A 110 -9.30 -10.66 11.77
CA GLU A 110 -10.67 -11.15 11.95
C GLU A 110 -10.94 -11.56 13.41
N LYS A 111 -9.97 -12.22 14.06
CA LYS A 111 -10.06 -12.59 15.48
C LYS A 111 -9.99 -11.36 16.38
N LYS A 112 -9.10 -10.41 16.05
CA LYS A 112 -8.91 -9.18 16.83
C LYS A 112 -10.09 -8.22 16.71
N TYR A 113 -10.73 -8.17 15.53
CA TYR A 113 -11.83 -7.27 15.20
C TYR A 113 -13.03 -8.07 14.68
N PRO A 114 -13.74 -8.86 15.54
CA PRO A 114 -14.94 -9.59 15.10
C PRO A 114 -16.01 -8.62 14.60
N ILE A 115 -16.69 -8.99 13.52
CA ILE A 115 -17.69 -8.13 12.86
C ILE A 115 -18.73 -7.60 13.85
N GLN A 116 -19.25 -8.47 14.72
CA GLN A 116 -20.27 -8.08 15.71
C GLN A 116 -19.76 -7.07 16.71
N GLU A 117 -18.52 -7.20 17.15
CA GLU A 117 -17.89 -6.26 18.10
C GLU A 117 -17.68 -4.88 17.46
N VAL A 118 -17.20 -4.85 16.23
CA VAL A 118 -16.98 -3.61 15.48
C VAL A 118 -18.30 -2.89 15.24
N LYS A 119 -19.34 -3.61 14.79
CA LYS A 119 -20.68 -3.04 14.56
C LYS A 119 -21.32 -2.48 15.82
N LYS A 120 -21.10 -3.12 16.97
CA LYS A 120 -21.56 -2.60 18.27
C LYS A 120 -20.89 -1.28 18.63
N ARG A 121 -19.56 -1.19 18.43
CA ARG A 121 -18.79 0.04 18.70
C ARG A 121 -19.27 1.19 17.83
N ASP A 122 -19.50 0.93 16.55
CA ASP A 122 -19.94 1.95 15.61
C ASP A 122 -21.34 2.47 15.94
N LYS A 123 -22.26 1.59 16.35
CA LYS A 123 -23.59 2.01 16.82
C LYS A 123 -23.52 2.90 18.06
N LYS A 124 -22.59 2.63 18.97
CA LYS A 124 -22.41 3.46 20.18
C LYS A 124 -21.82 4.84 19.89
N ARG A 125 -21.16 5.00 18.75
CA ARG A 125 -20.56 6.28 18.33
C ARG A 125 -21.52 7.16 17.53
N GLU A 126 -22.61 6.58 17.05
CA GLU A 126 -23.71 7.33 16.43
C GLU A 126 -24.58 7.97 17.54
#